data_b266e2a960e0317f4ae218c44134360f
#
_entry.id   b266e2a960e0317f4ae218c44134360f
#
_cell.length_a   1.000
_cell.length_b   1.000
_cell.length_c   1.000
_cell.angle_alpha   90.00
_cell.angle_beta   90.00
_cell.angle_gamma   90.00
#
_symmetry.space_group_name_H-M   'P 1'
#
loop_
_entity.id
_entity.type
_entity.pdbx_description
1 polymer ?
#
loop_
_entity_poly.entity_id
_entity_poly.type
_entity_poly.pdbx_seq_one_letter_code
_entity_poly.pdbx_strand_id
1 'polypeptide(L)'
;RHLISLIQGKYDEVNLNYVKENMRCEGGARYVEIQMEQLPAGDEILDSDMRSLQRKMYESCVAFLGADSAHCVFDVSVNEKVYDIGFIFSDYMAEEAAKNERKYLEDLRRYICDNTQKNIVMLVGRKVSDISKIARSYGNACMLRSFQGFRIVKSIYYYEDEVKISADGIVLCKDSLDKLLRTVEQNNQKEIRNAVAKFYDEMSSMGMNGESMNLNINYLLFQFIHLASEQDDNVNQQEILRLISESSFKTGIERGSRAHMTRFCCEYGDYLSQLRKNVSRGVIGM
;
A
#
# COMPACT_ATOMS: atom_id res chain seq x y z
N ARG A 1 -9.11 -18.86 5.41
CA ARG A 1 -8.88 -19.20 3.99
C ARG A 1 -9.73 -18.33 3.07
N HIS A 2 -11.07 -18.25 3.25
CA HIS A 2 -11.96 -17.42 2.44
C HIS A 2 -11.59 -15.93 2.46
N LEU A 3 -11.26 -15.41 3.63
CA LEU A 3 -10.84 -14.02 3.79
C LEU A 3 -9.52 -13.71 3.03
N ILE A 4 -8.57 -14.64 3.05
CA ILE A 4 -7.31 -14.48 2.28
C ILE A 4 -7.61 -14.43 0.77
N SER A 5 -8.53 -15.26 0.28
CA SER A 5 -8.94 -15.19 -1.12
C SER A 5 -9.58 -13.85 -1.48
N LEU A 6 -10.39 -13.27 -0.58
CA LEU A 6 -10.98 -11.95 -0.78
C LEU A 6 -9.92 -10.84 -0.85
N ILE A 7 -8.99 -10.81 0.09
CA ILE A 7 -7.94 -9.77 0.08
C ILE A 7 -7.00 -9.87 -1.13
N GLN A 8 -6.85 -11.08 -1.68
CA GLN A 8 -6.05 -11.29 -2.90
C GLN A 8 -6.84 -11.01 -4.19
N GLY A 9 -8.14 -10.70 -4.10
CA GLY A 9 -9.00 -10.52 -5.27
C GLY A 9 -9.22 -11.83 -6.06
N LYS A 10 -8.95 -13.00 -5.46
CA LYS A 10 -9.08 -14.34 -6.04
C LYS A 10 -10.22 -15.09 -5.37
N TYR A 11 -11.43 -14.59 -5.49
CA TYR A 11 -12.60 -15.16 -4.84
C TYR A 11 -13.75 -15.38 -5.85
N ASP A 12 -14.61 -16.32 -5.53
CA ASP A 12 -15.90 -16.54 -6.16
C ASP A 12 -17.06 -16.09 -5.25
N GLU A 13 -18.28 -16.15 -5.75
CA GLU A 13 -19.47 -15.79 -4.97
C GLU A 13 -19.64 -16.65 -3.72
N VAL A 14 -19.20 -17.91 -3.75
CA VAL A 14 -19.29 -18.81 -2.59
C VAL A 14 -18.40 -18.31 -1.46
N ASN A 15 -17.17 -17.91 -1.77
CA ASN A 15 -16.24 -17.32 -0.80
C ASN A 15 -16.80 -16.02 -0.21
N LEU A 16 -17.34 -15.15 -1.05
CA LEU A 16 -17.89 -13.87 -0.63
C LEU A 16 -19.11 -14.06 0.28
N ASN A 17 -20.05 -14.91 -0.12
CA ASN A 17 -21.24 -15.20 0.67
C ASN A 17 -20.87 -15.82 2.01
N TYR A 18 -19.94 -16.79 2.03
CA TYR A 18 -19.44 -17.35 3.27
C TYR A 18 -18.91 -16.30 4.24
N VAL A 19 -18.10 -15.35 3.73
CA VAL A 19 -17.57 -14.26 4.56
C VAL A 19 -18.70 -13.36 5.06
N LYS A 20 -19.63 -12.95 4.21
CA LYS A 20 -20.78 -12.10 4.59
C LYS A 20 -21.71 -12.76 5.62
N GLU A 21 -21.89 -14.07 5.56
CA GLU A 21 -22.75 -14.82 6.48
C GLU A 21 -22.07 -15.14 7.82
N ASN A 22 -20.75 -15.30 7.85
CA ASN A 22 -20.02 -15.76 9.02
C ASN A 22 -19.15 -14.68 9.68
N MET A 23 -19.00 -13.53 9.04
CA MET A 23 -18.28 -12.40 9.57
C MET A 23 -19.21 -11.19 9.71
N ARG A 24 -19.14 -10.56 10.86
CA ARG A 24 -19.78 -9.27 11.01
C ARG A 24 -18.99 -8.21 10.22
N CYS A 25 -19.58 -7.71 9.14
CA CYS A 25 -18.96 -6.76 8.20
C CYS A 25 -19.83 -5.52 8.01
N GLU A 26 -20.45 -5.02 9.06
CA GLU A 26 -21.34 -3.85 9.01
C GLU A 26 -20.53 -2.56 8.82
N GLY A 27 -21.03 -1.70 7.93
CA GLY A 27 -20.39 -0.43 7.60
C GLY A 27 -19.22 -0.54 6.63
N GLY A 28 -18.37 0.48 6.64
CA GLY A 28 -17.14 0.47 5.86
C GLY A 28 -16.08 -0.43 6.47
N ALA A 29 -15.19 -0.94 5.62
CA ALA A 29 -14.10 -1.81 6.04
C ALA A 29 -12.74 -1.28 5.55
N ARG A 30 -11.68 -1.66 6.27
CA ARG A 30 -10.28 -1.41 5.91
C ARG A 30 -9.44 -2.65 6.16
N TYR A 31 -8.50 -2.87 5.28
CA TYR A 31 -7.39 -3.77 5.58
C TYR A 31 -6.30 -3.00 6.33
N VAL A 32 -5.85 -3.57 7.42
CA VAL A 32 -4.75 -3.05 8.24
C VAL A 32 -3.65 -4.10 8.28
N GLU A 33 -2.46 -3.74 7.86
CA GLU A 33 -1.28 -4.56 8.05
C GLU A 33 -0.55 -4.12 9.31
N ILE A 34 -0.24 -5.07 10.15
CA ILE A 34 0.44 -4.86 11.42
C ILE A 34 1.79 -5.54 11.34
N GLN A 35 2.84 -4.76 11.48
CA GLN A 35 4.21 -5.21 11.36
C GLN A 35 5.08 -4.65 12.47
N MET A 36 6.18 -5.34 12.74
CA MET A 36 7.21 -4.80 13.61
C MET A 36 8.00 -3.72 12.89
N GLU A 37 8.37 -2.67 13.62
CA GLU A 37 9.32 -1.70 13.12
C GLU A 37 10.63 -2.41 12.72
N GLN A 38 11.11 -2.12 11.52
CA GLN A 38 12.37 -2.71 11.05
C GLN A 38 13.52 -2.21 11.92
N LEU A 39 14.30 -3.16 12.44
CA LEU A 39 15.53 -2.84 13.15
C LEU A 39 16.61 -2.33 12.18
N PRO A 40 17.52 -1.46 12.64
CA PRO A 40 18.67 -1.05 11.85
C PRO A 40 19.45 -2.26 11.33
N ALA A 41 19.99 -2.16 10.12
CA ALA A 41 20.78 -3.22 9.52
C ALA A 41 21.97 -3.59 10.43
N GLY A 42 21.98 -4.79 10.97
CA GLY A 42 23.03 -5.31 11.86
C GLY A 42 22.55 -6.29 12.92
N ASP A 43 21.30 -6.23 13.33
CA ASP A 43 20.72 -7.18 14.28
C ASP A 43 19.97 -8.30 13.55
N GLU A 44 20.65 -9.38 13.22
CA GLU A 44 20.00 -10.60 12.73
C GLU A 44 19.24 -11.28 13.88
N ILE A 45 17.92 -11.08 13.93
CA ILE A 45 17.05 -11.84 14.81
C ILE A 45 16.84 -13.22 14.17
N LEU A 46 16.94 -14.29 14.99
CA LEU A 46 16.68 -15.64 14.53
C LEU A 46 15.22 -15.79 14.04
N ASP A 47 15.03 -16.55 12.97
CA ASP A 47 13.70 -16.83 12.38
C ASP A 47 12.69 -17.36 13.40
N SER A 48 13.15 -18.20 14.34
CA SER A 48 12.34 -18.75 15.44
C SER A 48 11.79 -17.66 16.37
N ASP A 49 12.59 -16.63 16.63
CA ASP A 49 12.22 -15.52 17.52
C ASP A 49 11.23 -14.58 16.80
N MET A 50 11.41 -14.39 15.51
CA MET A 50 10.48 -13.62 14.67
C MET A 50 9.10 -14.30 14.60
N ARG A 51 9.04 -15.63 14.43
CA ARG A 51 7.77 -16.39 14.45
C ARG A 51 7.10 -16.36 15.81
N SER A 52 7.87 -16.48 16.89
CA SER A 52 7.35 -16.36 18.25
C SER A 52 6.74 -14.97 18.49
N LEU A 53 7.39 -13.95 17.98
CA LEU A 53 6.92 -12.55 18.09
C LEU A 53 5.69 -12.30 17.22
N GLN A 54 5.65 -12.81 15.98
CA GLN A 54 4.46 -12.79 15.13
C GLN A 54 3.26 -13.43 15.84
N ARG A 55 3.46 -14.56 16.48
CA ARG A 55 2.41 -15.23 17.24
C ARG A 55 1.90 -14.38 18.42
N LYS A 56 2.81 -13.72 19.15
CA LYS A 56 2.42 -12.79 20.23
C LYS A 56 1.64 -11.59 19.70
N MET A 57 2.01 -11.03 18.54
CA MET A 57 1.25 -9.98 17.88
C MET A 57 -0.16 -10.44 17.54
N TYR A 58 -0.29 -11.62 16.94
CA TYR A 58 -1.58 -12.23 16.62
C TYR A 58 -2.45 -12.44 17.85
N GLU A 59 -1.91 -13.09 18.89
CA GLU A 59 -2.60 -13.34 20.15
C GLU A 59 -3.04 -12.03 20.84
N SER A 60 -2.20 -11.00 20.82
CA SER A 60 -2.52 -9.68 21.36
C SER A 60 -3.64 -9.00 20.59
N CYS A 61 -3.61 -9.08 19.24
CA CYS A 61 -4.66 -8.54 18.41
C CYS A 61 -6.01 -9.24 18.68
N VAL A 62 -6.02 -10.56 18.72
CA VAL A 62 -7.21 -11.37 19.05
C VAL A 62 -7.75 -11.03 20.44
N ALA A 63 -6.86 -10.90 21.43
CA ALA A 63 -7.26 -10.56 22.81
C ALA A 63 -7.90 -9.15 22.89
N PHE A 64 -7.39 -8.18 22.13
CA PHE A 64 -7.96 -6.83 22.08
C PHE A 64 -9.35 -6.81 21.43
N LEU A 65 -9.53 -7.58 20.35
CA LEU A 65 -10.78 -7.60 19.59
C LEU A 65 -11.89 -8.40 20.28
N GLY A 66 -11.53 -9.36 21.11
CA GLY A 66 -12.47 -10.32 21.70
C GLY A 66 -12.83 -11.47 20.77
N ALA A 67 -13.54 -12.46 21.31
CA ALA A 67 -13.84 -13.71 20.61
C ALA A 67 -14.65 -13.54 19.32
N ASP A 68 -15.58 -12.61 19.33
CA ASP A 68 -16.53 -12.39 18.21
C ASP A 68 -15.86 -11.81 16.96
N SER A 69 -14.72 -11.14 17.14
CA SER A 69 -13.98 -10.50 16.04
C SER A 69 -12.61 -11.15 15.77
N ALA A 70 -12.27 -12.23 16.47
CA ALA A 70 -10.98 -12.92 16.31
C ALA A 70 -10.73 -13.43 14.88
N HIS A 71 -11.78 -13.77 14.14
CA HIS A 71 -11.70 -14.22 12.76
C HIS A 71 -11.31 -13.13 11.75
N CYS A 72 -11.30 -11.87 12.17
CA CYS A 72 -10.84 -10.74 11.35
C CYS A 72 -9.30 -10.61 11.31
N VAL A 73 -8.57 -11.37 12.14
CA VAL A 73 -7.11 -11.38 12.21
C VAL A 73 -6.57 -12.63 11.52
N PHE A 74 -5.53 -12.49 10.73
CA PHE A 74 -4.91 -13.61 10.01
C PHE A 74 -3.43 -13.36 9.74
N ASP A 75 -2.72 -14.45 9.52
CA ASP A 75 -1.32 -14.44 9.11
C ASP A 75 -1.22 -14.09 7.61
N VAL A 76 -0.37 -13.13 7.27
CA VAL A 76 -0.17 -12.63 5.90
C VAL A 76 1.05 -13.28 5.24
N SER A 77 1.60 -14.36 5.78
CA SER A 77 2.79 -15.04 5.26
C SER A 77 2.64 -15.40 3.78
N VAL A 78 2.90 -14.45 2.91
CA VAL A 78 2.92 -14.64 1.44
C VAL A 78 4.30 -15.15 1.00
N ASN A 79 5.34 -14.90 1.80
CA ASN A 79 6.70 -15.37 1.61
C ASN A 79 7.28 -15.82 2.95
N GLU A 80 8.18 -16.80 2.93
CA GLU A 80 8.77 -17.45 4.11
C GLU A 80 9.49 -16.52 5.12
N LYS A 81 9.68 -15.25 4.78
CA LYS A 81 10.36 -14.23 5.60
C LYS A 81 9.49 -13.02 5.97
N VAL A 82 8.18 -13.11 5.84
CA VAL A 82 7.24 -12.05 6.25
C VAL A 82 6.55 -12.48 7.53
N TYR A 83 6.67 -11.67 8.58
CA TYR A 83 6.15 -11.93 9.92
C TYR A 83 5.03 -10.96 10.30
N ASP A 84 4.34 -10.44 9.29
CA ASP A 84 3.26 -9.48 9.47
C ASP A 84 1.94 -10.21 9.71
N ILE A 85 1.01 -9.53 10.36
CA ILE A 85 -0.37 -10.00 10.52
C ILE A 85 -1.32 -9.03 9.82
N GLY A 86 -2.37 -9.58 9.22
CA GLY A 86 -3.44 -8.83 8.61
C GLY A 86 -4.65 -8.72 9.54
N PHE A 87 -5.29 -7.58 9.51
CA PHE A 87 -6.50 -7.31 10.25
C PHE A 87 -7.53 -6.61 9.36
N ILE A 88 -8.78 -7.06 9.40
CA ILE A 88 -9.89 -6.37 8.77
C ILE A 88 -10.61 -5.56 9.83
N PHE A 89 -10.41 -4.25 9.80
CA PHE A 89 -11.17 -3.31 10.59
C PHE A 89 -12.53 -3.05 9.92
N SER A 90 -13.59 -3.03 10.71
CA SER A 90 -14.94 -2.63 10.27
C SER A 90 -15.49 -1.54 11.21
N ASP A 91 -16.32 -0.65 10.68
CA ASP A 91 -16.78 0.54 11.40
C ASP A 91 -17.46 0.21 12.72
N TYR A 92 -18.25 -0.87 12.79
CA TYR A 92 -18.93 -1.29 14.02
C TYR A 92 -17.97 -1.47 15.21
N MET A 93 -16.72 -1.85 14.97
CA MET A 93 -15.72 -2.07 16.03
C MET A 93 -15.40 -0.78 16.80
N ALA A 94 -15.27 0.32 16.06
CA ALA A 94 -15.04 1.65 16.66
C ALA A 94 -16.32 2.19 17.30
N GLU A 95 -17.48 1.98 16.67
CA GLU A 95 -18.78 2.42 17.17
C GLU A 95 -19.13 1.74 18.51
N GLU A 96 -18.96 0.43 18.63
CA GLU A 96 -19.18 -0.31 19.88
C GLU A 96 -18.20 0.11 20.99
N ALA A 97 -16.98 0.49 20.63
CA ALA A 97 -16.00 1.02 21.57
C ALA A 97 -16.23 2.51 21.92
N ALA A 98 -17.26 3.15 21.36
CA ALA A 98 -17.53 4.60 21.47
C ALA A 98 -16.30 5.46 21.11
N LYS A 99 -15.55 5.05 20.07
CA LYS A 99 -14.33 5.71 19.59
C LYS A 99 -14.43 6.04 18.11
N ASN A 100 -13.66 7.01 17.66
CA ASN A 100 -13.40 7.13 16.23
C ASN A 100 -12.38 6.07 15.77
N GLU A 101 -12.36 5.79 14.48
CA GLU A 101 -11.48 4.81 13.85
C GLU A 101 -10.00 4.99 14.23
N ARG A 102 -9.48 6.23 14.14
CA ARG A 102 -8.07 6.53 14.42
C ARG A 102 -7.70 6.23 15.87
N LYS A 103 -8.58 6.60 16.80
CA LYS A 103 -8.38 6.31 18.22
C LYS A 103 -8.45 4.83 18.52
N TYR A 104 -9.35 4.10 17.86
CA TYR A 104 -9.48 2.66 18.00
C TYR A 104 -8.19 1.94 17.55
N LEU A 105 -7.68 2.28 16.35
CA LEU A 105 -6.45 1.69 15.82
C LEU A 105 -5.21 2.07 16.63
N GLU A 106 -5.14 3.29 17.17
CA GLU A 106 -4.04 3.69 18.06
C GLU A 106 -4.07 2.90 19.39
N ASP A 107 -5.25 2.67 19.95
CA ASP A 107 -5.40 1.87 21.18
C ASP A 107 -5.04 0.40 20.93
N LEU A 108 -5.45 -0.17 19.79
CA LEU A 108 -5.03 -1.51 19.36
C LEU A 108 -3.50 -1.60 19.22
N ARG A 109 -2.89 -0.64 18.51
CA ARG A 109 -1.43 -0.58 18.34
C ARG A 109 -0.72 -0.55 19.68
N ARG A 110 -1.16 0.33 20.58
CA ARG A 110 -0.57 0.46 21.92
C ARG A 110 -0.69 -0.84 22.70
N TYR A 111 -1.84 -1.49 22.68
CA TYR A 111 -2.05 -2.78 23.34
C TYR A 111 -1.09 -3.85 22.82
N ILE A 112 -0.87 -3.92 21.49
CA ILE A 112 0.09 -4.88 20.92
C ILE A 112 1.52 -4.50 21.32
N CYS A 113 1.91 -3.22 21.30
CA CYS A 113 3.24 -2.77 21.76
C CYS A 113 3.50 -3.18 23.22
N ASP A 114 2.52 -2.97 24.09
CA ASP A 114 2.65 -3.28 25.54
C ASP A 114 2.82 -4.79 25.79
N ASN A 115 2.13 -5.63 25.02
CA ASN A 115 2.23 -7.08 25.17
C ASN A 115 3.49 -7.68 24.51
N THR A 116 3.95 -7.09 23.41
CA THR A 116 5.11 -7.61 22.66
C THR A 116 6.42 -6.97 23.09
N GLN A 117 6.36 -5.81 23.77
CA GLN A 117 7.53 -4.98 24.10
C GLN A 117 8.33 -4.58 22.84
N LYS A 118 7.62 -4.43 21.73
CA LYS A 118 8.18 -4.03 20.41
C LYS A 118 7.41 -2.85 19.84
N ASN A 119 8.11 -2.03 19.08
CA ASN A 119 7.47 -1.00 18.30
C ASN A 119 6.72 -1.62 17.13
N ILE A 120 5.45 -1.28 17.02
CA ILE A 120 4.54 -1.78 15.98
C ILE A 120 4.19 -0.63 15.05
N VAL A 121 4.22 -0.93 13.76
CA VAL A 121 3.79 -0.05 12.69
C VAL A 121 2.53 -0.63 12.06
N MET A 122 1.55 0.22 11.81
CA MET A 122 0.33 -0.16 11.10
C MET A 122 0.24 0.55 9.76
N LEU A 123 -0.10 -0.21 8.73
CA LEU A 123 -0.36 0.29 7.38
C LEU A 123 -1.85 0.12 7.09
N VAL A 124 -2.57 1.23 7.00
CA VAL A 124 -4.02 1.26 6.91
C VAL A 124 -4.42 1.58 5.48
N GLY A 125 -5.00 0.60 4.81
CA GLY A 125 -5.52 0.77 3.46
C GLY A 125 -6.75 1.68 3.40
N ARG A 126 -7.11 2.12 2.21
CA ARG A 126 -8.29 2.95 1.93
C ARG A 126 -9.57 2.28 2.47
N LYS A 127 -10.47 3.09 3.00
CA LYS A 127 -11.80 2.63 3.38
C LYS A 127 -12.61 2.20 2.15
N VAL A 128 -13.22 1.04 2.24
CA VAL A 128 -14.15 0.51 1.23
C VAL A 128 -15.55 0.39 1.83
N SER A 129 -16.57 0.54 0.99
CA SER A 129 -17.97 0.52 1.43
C SER A 129 -18.53 -0.88 1.67
N ASP A 130 -17.88 -1.90 1.11
CA ASP A 130 -18.31 -3.30 1.19
C ASP A 130 -17.09 -4.22 1.21
N ILE A 131 -17.19 -5.32 1.95
CA ILE A 131 -16.10 -6.31 2.11
C ILE A 131 -15.67 -6.94 0.79
N SER A 132 -16.54 -6.99 -0.23
CA SER A 132 -16.17 -7.47 -1.57
C SER A 132 -15.07 -6.66 -2.23
N LYS A 133 -14.88 -5.40 -1.79
CA LYS A 133 -13.85 -4.48 -2.30
C LYS A 133 -12.59 -4.46 -1.44
N ILE A 134 -12.47 -5.36 -0.46
CA ILE A 134 -11.36 -5.35 0.50
C ILE A 134 -9.98 -5.53 -0.16
N ALA A 135 -9.92 -6.20 -1.32
CA ALA A 135 -8.70 -6.34 -2.10
C ALA A 135 -8.08 -4.99 -2.47
N ARG A 136 -8.92 -3.97 -2.72
CA ARG A 136 -8.44 -2.60 -2.98
C ARG A 136 -7.77 -1.99 -1.75
N SER A 137 -8.37 -2.19 -0.57
CA SER A 137 -7.78 -1.73 0.69
C SER A 137 -6.47 -2.44 1.01
N TYR A 138 -6.43 -3.77 0.81
CA TYR A 138 -5.22 -4.58 0.95
C TYR A 138 -4.08 -4.04 0.10
N GLY A 139 -4.35 -3.83 -1.17
CA GLY A 139 -3.33 -3.33 -2.04
C GLY A 139 -2.84 -1.93 -1.70
N ASN A 140 -3.69 -1.05 -1.19
CA ASN A 140 -3.25 0.25 -0.70
C ASN A 140 -2.30 0.13 0.51
N ALA A 141 -2.54 -0.82 1.41
CA ALA A 141 -1.62 -1.10 2.52
C ALA A 141 -0.28 -1.67 2.03
N CYS A 142 -0.30 -2.59 1.03
CA CYS A 142 0.93 -3.08 0.40
C CYS A 142 1.76 -1.96 -0.25
N MET A 143 1.09 -0.94 -0.81
CA MET A 143 1.77 0.25 -1.33
C MET A 143 2.48 1.02 -0.23
N LEU A 144 1.81 1.26 0.89
CA LEU A 144 2.41 1.95 2.04
C LEU A 144 3.68 1.23 2.51
N ARG A 145 3.69 -0.11 2.49
CA ARG A 145 4.87 -0.93 2.80
C ARG A 145 6.05 -0.61 1.89
N SER A 146 5.81 -0.50 0.59
CA SER A 146 6.87 -0.22 -0.39
C SER A 146 7.54 1.14 -0.19
N PHE A 147 6.90 2.05 0.51
CA PHE A 147 7.37 3.42 0.73
C PHE A 147 7.94 3.68 2.14
N GLN A 148 7.89 2.71 3.06
CA GLN A 148 8.33 2.92 4.44
C GLN A 148 9.80 3.35 4.58
N GLY A 149 10.69 2.82 3.75
CA GLY A 149 12.12 3.12 3.81
C GLY A 149 12.50 4.58 3.48
N PHE A 150 11.55 5.43 3.12
CA PHE A 150 11.79 6.76 2.58
C PHE A 150 11.08 7.89 3.33
N ARG A 151 10.47 7.61 4.49
CA ARG A 151 9.57 8.58 5.16
C ARG A 151 9.92 8.84 6.61
N ILE A 152 9.40 9.97 7.12
CA ILE A 152 9.33 10.25 8.55
C ILE A 152 8.64 9.06 9.24
N VAL A 153 9.30 8.46 10.21
CA VAL A 153 8.80 7.31 10.95
C VAL A 153 7.49 7.66 11.65
N LYS A 154 6.39 7.10 11.16
CA LYS A 154 5.08 7.15 11.80
C LYS A 154 4.73 5.79 12.35
N SER A 155 3.98 5.76 13.42
CA SER A 155 3.48 4.51 13.99
C SER A 155 2.28 3.95 13.22
N ILE A 156 1.47 4.81 12.60
CA ILE A 156 0.32 4.43 11.76
C ILE A 156 0.34 5.28 10.49
N TYR A 157 0.31 4.61 9.35
CA TYR A 157 0.22 5.21 8.04
C TYR A 157 -1.17 4.97 7.47
N TYR A 158 -1.92 6.02 7.19
CA TYR A 158 -3.20 5.95 6.50
C TYR A 158 -3.01 6.28 5.02
N TYR A 159 -3.52 5.43 4.15
CA TYR A 159 -3.40 5.63 2.70
C TYR A 159 -3.90 7.01 2.26
N GLU A 160 -5.05 7.46 2.78
CA GLU A 160 -5.63 8.75 2.44
C GLU A 160 -4.76 9.94 2.87
N ASP A 161 -4.06 9.83 4.00
CA ASP A 161 -3.18 10.90 4.47
C ASP A 161 -1.94 11.00 3.58
N GLU A 162 -1.45 9.85 3.16
CA GLU A 162 -0.24 9.77 2.33
C GLU A 162 -0.50 10.23 0.90
N VAL A 163 -1.71 10.01 0.36
CA VAL A 163 -2.14 10.58 -0.93
C VAL A 163 -2.35 12.08 -0.84
N LYS A 164 -2.81 12.56 0.33
CA LYS A 164 -3.06 13.99 0.59
C LYS A 164 -1.82 14.74 1.03
N ILE A 165 -0.65 14.11 1.14
CA ILE A 165 0.58 14.87 1.40
C ILE A 165 0.72 15.90 0.29
N SER A 166 -0.10 16.91 0.44
CA SER A 166 0.06 18.19 -0.20
C SER A 166 1.37 18.76 0.34
N ALA A 167 2.07 19.36 -0.55
CA ALA A 167 3.39 19.93 -0.46
C ALA A 167 3.60 21.01 0.64
N ASP A 168 2.78 21.08 1.65
CA ASP A 168 2.95 22.03 2.76
C ASP A 168 4.13 21.59 3.64
N GLY A 169 5.33 21.91 3.17
CA GLY A 169 6.61 21.64 3.84
C GLY A 169 7.60 20.80 3.04
N ILE A 170 7.20 20.19 1.94
CA ILE A 170 8.11 19.50 1.00
C ILE A 170 8.18 20.32 -0.28
N VAL A 171 9.38 20.68 -0.70
CA VAL A 171 9.57 21.33 -2.00
C VAL A 171 9.34 20.26 -3.10
N LEU A 172 8.18 20.30 -3.72
CA LEU A 172 7.82 19.43 -4.86
C LEU A 172 7.92 20.20 -6.16
N CYS A 173 8.45 19.56 -7.18
CA CYS A 173 8.41 20.02 -8.57
C CYS A 173 7.01 19.80 -9.16
N LYS A 174 5.99 20.47 -8.60
CA LYS A 174 4.58 20.17 -8.84
C LYS A 174 4.20 20.25 -10.31
N ASP A 175 4.60 21.30 -11.03
CA ASP A 175 4.21 21.52 -12.41
C ASP A 175 4.81 20.47 -13.36
N SER A 176 6.09 20.12 -13.19
CA SER A 176 6.73 19.09 -14.00
C SER A 176 6.25 17.69 -13.62
N LEU A 177 5.90 17.47 -12.36
CA LEU A 177 5.32 16.24 -11.87
C LEU A 177 3.92 15.99 -12.43
N ASP A 178 3.04 16.99 -12.37
CA ASP A 178 1.69 16.93 -12.96
C ASP A 178 1.75 16.74 -14.48
N LYS A 179 2.69 17.40 -15.14
CA LYS A 179 2.91 17.20 -16.57
C LYS A 179 3.38 15.78 -16.88
N LEU A 180 4.29 15.23 -16.09
CA LEU A 180 4.77 13.87 -16.26
C LEU A 180 3.64 12.85 -16.08
N LEU A 181 2.81 12.99 -15.03
CA LEU A 181 1.65 12.14 -14.79
C LEU A 181 0.71 12.11 -15.99
N ARG A 182 0.30 13.29 -16.51
CA ARG A 182 -0.58 13.40 -17.68
C ARG A 182 0.04 12.77 -18.92
N THR A 183 1.33 12.97 -19.14
CA THR A 183 2.04 12.43 -20.31
C THR A 183 2.12 10.90 -20.28
N VAL A 184 2.33 10.32 -19.09
CA VAL A 184 2.30 8.87 -18.88
C VAL A 184 0.88 8.34 -19.07
N GLU A 185 -0.12 9.01 -18.54
CA GLU A 185 -1.52 8.65 -18.73
C GLU A 185 -1.93 8.62 -20.21
N GLN A 186 -1.43 9.54 -21.01
CA GLN A 186 -1.65 9.60 -22.45
C GLN A 186 -0.82 8.59 -23.24
N ASN A 187 0.15 7.93 -22.60
CA ASN A 187 1.09 6.99 -23.19
C ASN A 187 1.86 7.55 -24.41
N ASN A 188 2.25 8.81 -24.36
CA ASN A 188 3.07 9.42 -25.40
C ASN A 188 4.56 9.23 -25.09
N GLN A 189 5.16 8.18 -25.63
CA GLN A 189 6.55 7.76 -25.34
C GLN A 189 7.60 8.86 -25.55
N LYS A 190 7.42 9.72 -26.54
CA LYS A 190 8.34 10.84 -26.83
C LYS A 190 8.21 11.93 -25.76
N GLU A 191 6.99 12.29 -25.43
CA GLU A 191 6.70 13.31 -24.42
C GLU A 191 7.03 12.82 -23.01
N ILE A 192 6.87 11.52 -22.71
CA ILE A 192 7.31 10.93 -21.45
C ILE A 192 8.81 11.17 -21.22
N ARG A 193 9.64 10.91 -22.22
CA ARG A 193 11.10 11.13 -22.13
C ARG A 193 11.45 12.59 -21.84
N ASN A 194 10.77 13.51 -22.52
CA ASN A 194 10.94 14.95 -22.33
C ASN A 194 10.47 15.40 -20.94
N ALA A 195 9.32 14.88 -20.48
CA ALA A 195 8.76 15.22 -19.17
C ALA A 195 9.63 14.70 -18.01
N VAL A 196 10.16 13.48 -18.11
CA VAL A 196 11.13 12.95 -17.14
C VAL A 196 12.38 13.81 -17.12
N ALA A 197 12.92 14.16 -18.30
CA ALA A 197 14.08 15.03 -18.38
C ALA A 197 13.84 16.34 -17.63
N LYS A 198 12.73 17.01 -17.93
CA LYS A 198 12.39 18.29 -17.30
C LYS A 198 12.20 18.17 -15.78
N PHE A 199 11.59 17.09 -15.31
CA PHE A 199 11.40 16.83 -13.87
C PHE A 199 12.75 16.73 -13.14
N TYR A 200 13.71 16.01 -13.69
CA TYR A 200 15.05 15.89 -13.10
C TYR A 200 15.86 17.20 -13.21
N ASP A 201 15.74 17.91 -14.32
CA ASP A 201 16.40 19.20 -14.51
C ASP A 201 15.86 20.25 -13.52
N GLU A 202 14.55 20.24 -13.23
CA GLU A 202 13.94 21.10 -12.23
C GLU A 202 14.43 20.78 -10.82
N MET A 203 14.43 19.51 -10.40
CA MET A 203 14.97 19.09 -9.09
C MET A 203 16.44 19.54 -8.92
N SER A 204 17.24 19.40 -9.99
CA SER A 204 18.65 19.81 -9.98
C SER A 204 18.81 21.33 -9.90
N SER A 205 17.98 22.10 -10.63
CA SER A 205 18.01 23.55 -10.63
C SER A 205 17.60 24.18 -9.30
N MET A 206 16.74 23.48 -8.54
CA MET A 206 16.33 23.87 -7.18
C MET A 206 17.37 23.52 -6.12
N GLY A 207 18.50 22.90 -6.51
CA GLY A 207 19.56 22.50 -5.58
C GLY A 207 19.14 21.44 -4.57
N MET A 208 18.18 20.58 -4.92
CA MET A 208 17.69 19.52 -4.06
C MET A 208 18.81 18.53 -3.71
N ASN A 209 18.92 18.19 -2.44
CA ASN A 209 19.80 17.10 -2.00
C ASN A 209 19.17 15.74 -2.36
N GLY A 210 19.92 14.66 -2.23
CA GLY A 210 19.48 13.32 -2.58
C GLY A 210 18.20 12.89 -1.84
N GLU A 211 18.01 13.33 -0.61
CA GLU A 211 16.84 13.03 0.20
C GLU A 211 15.57 13.72 -0.35
N SER A 212 15.67 15.01 -0.67
CA SER A 212 14.58 15.77 -1.29
C SER A 212 14.25 15.25 -2.69
N MET A 213 15.24 14.84 -3.48
CA MET A 213 15.03 14.20 -4.77
C MET A 213 14.30 12.87 -4.63
N ASN A 214 14.70 12.02 -3.67
CA ASN A 214 14.03 10.77 -3.39
C ASN A 214 12.57 10.97 -2.96
N LEU A 215 12.27 11.99 -2.18
CA LEU A 215 10.89 12.33 -1.81
C LEU A 215 10.03 12.67 -3.03
N ASN A 216 10.55 13.47 -3.96
CA ASN A 216 9.85 13.79 -5.21
C ASN A 216 9.59 12.55 -6.08
N ILE A 217 10.59 11.68 -6.21
CA ILE A 217 10.48 10.43 -6.96
C ILE A 217 9.45 9.49 -6.32
N ASN A 218 9.49 9.35 -5.01
CA ASN A 218 8.54 8.49 -4.30
C ASN A 218 7.12 9.02 -4.37
N TYR A 219 6.93 10.34 -4.27
CA TYR A 219 5.64 10.95 -4.48
C TYR A 219 5.09 10.67 -5.89
N LEU A 220 5.94 10.80 -6.92
CA LEU A 220 5.58 10.47 -8.29
C LEU A 220 5.16 9.00 -8.43
N LEU A 221 5.92 8.05 -7.91
CA LEU A 221 5.59 6.63 -7.94
C LEU A 221 4.25 6.36 -7.26
N PHE A 222 4.01 7.00 -6.12
CA PHE A 222 2.75 6.89 -5.40
C PHE A 222 1.55 7.41 -6.22
N GLN A 223 1.70 8.54 -6.91
CA GLN A 223 0.65 9.08 -7.79
C GLN A 223 0.36 8.15 -8.97
N PHE A 224 1.37 7.50 -9.54
CA PHE A 224 1.16 6.50 -10.59
C PHE A 224 0.33 5.31 -10.12
N ILE A 225 0.59 4.83 -8.93
CA ILE A 225 -0.15 3.71 -8.35
C ILE A 225 -1.60 4.13 -8.09
N HIS A 226 -1.81 5.34 -7.57
CA HIS A 226 -3.14 5.89 -7.38
C HIS A 226 -3.92 5.99 -8.70
N LEU A 227 -3.28 6.50 -9.75
CA LEU A 227 -3.85 6.61 -11.08
C LEU A 227 -4.31 5.25 -11.64
N ALA A 228 -3.53 4.19 -11.48
CA ALA A 228 -3.94 2.85 -11.89
C ALA A 228 -5.13 2.33 -11.09
N SER A 229 -5.13 2.56 -9.77
CA SER A 229 -6.22 2.13 -8.90
C SER A 229 -7.54 2.85 -9.16
N GLU A 230 -7.50 4.03 -9.78
CA GLU A 230 -8.71 4.74 -10.20
C GLU A 230 -9.28 4.24 -11.53
N GLN A 231 -8.45 3.67 -12.38
CA GLN A 231 -8.87 3.19 -13.70
C GLN A 231 -9.52 1.80 -13.65
N ASP A 232 -9.14 0.97 -12.69
CA ASP A 232 -9.70 -0.37 -12.51
C ASP A 232 -9.77 -0.73 -11.03
N ASP A 233 -10.96 -1.05 -10.53
CA ASP A 233 -11.16 -1.49 -9.15
C ASP A 233 -10.50 -2.85 -8.86
N ASN A 234 -10.18 -3.63 -9.90
CA ASN A 234 -9.56 -4.94 -9.84
C ASN A 234 -8.08 -4.94 -10.27
N VAL A 235 -7.43 -3.77 -10.28
CA VAL A 235 -6.01 -3.68 -10.63
C VAL A 235 -5.20 -4.68 -9.81
N ASN A 236 -4.46 -5.53 -10.50
CA ASN A 236 -3.49 -6.40 -9.86
C ASN A 236 -2.31 -5.57 -9.34
N GLN A 237 -2.42 -5.16 -8.08
CA GLN A 237 -1.41 -4.30 -7.46
C GLN A 237 -0.06 -5.00 -7.30
N GLN A 238 -0.04 -6.35 -7.26
CA GLN A 238 1.21 -7.11 -7.30
C GLN A 238 1.94 -6.90 -8.63
N GLU A 239 1.20 -6.74 -9.73
CA GLU A 239 1.79 -6.43 -11.03
C GLU A 239 2.42 -5.04 -11.05
N ILE A 240 1.77 -4.05 -10.45
CA ILE A 240 2.32 -2.69 -10.32
C ILE A 240 3.58 -2.69 -9.45
N LEU A 241 3.54 -3.36 -8.31
CA LEU A 241 4.70 -3.49 -7.42
C LEU A 241 5.83 -4.27 -8.11
N ARG A 242 5.49 -5.27 -8.92
CA ARG A 242 6.47 -5.98 -9.75
C ARG A 242 7.11 -5.05 -10.76
N LEU A 243 6.35 -4.24 -11.49
CA LEU A 243 6.88 -3.26 -12.45
C LEU A 243 7.81 -2.25 -11.76
N ILE A 244 7.43 -1.77 -10.58
CA ILE A 244 8.26 -0.87 -9.77
C ILE A 244 9.55 -1.56 -9.31
N SER A 245 9.49 -2.82 -8.90
CA SER A 245 10.66 -3.56 -8.39
C SER A 245 11.55 -4.14 -9.49
N GLU A 246 10.97 -4.70 -10.55
CA GLU A 246 11.72 -5.33 -11.64
C GLU A 246 12.46 -4.31 -12.52
N SER A 247 11.92 -3.10 -12.66
CA SER A 247 12.63 -2.03 -13.37
C SER A 247 13.95 -1.65 -12.67
N SER A 248 14.07 -1.98 -11.37
CA SER A 248 15.24 -1.64 -10.54
C SER A 248 16.43 -2.60 -10.68
N PHE A 249 16.21 -3.88 -11.03
CA PHE A 249 17.22 -4.91 -10.84
C PHE A 249 17.86 -5.47 -12.12
N LYS A 250 17.22 -5.33 -13.28
CA LYS A 250 17.65 -6.04 -14.50
C LYS A 250 18.78 -5.39 -15.32
N THR A 251 19.19 -4.16 -15.04
CA THR A 251 20.04 -3.41 -15.98
C THR A 251 21.27 -2.71 -15.39
N GLY A 252 21.61 -2.91 -14.12
CA GLY A 252 22.73 -2.18 -13.50
C GLY A 252 22.53 -0.66 -13.42
N ILE A 253 21.32 -0.17 -13.70
CA ILE A 253 20.95 1.24 -13.59
C ILE A 253 20.56 1.52 -12.15
N GLU A 254 21.16 2.56 -11.58
CA GLU A 254 20.88 2.98 -10.22
C GLU A 254 19.40 3.34 -10.03
N ARG A 255 18.79 2.79 -8.98
CA ARG A 255 17.39 3.04 -8.65
C ARG A 255 17.15 4.53 -8.43
N GLY A 256 16.11 5.07 -9.06
CA GLY A 256 15.81 6.50 -9.01
C GLY A 256 16.63 7.38 -9.94
N SER A 257 17.53 6.80 -10.74
CA SER A 257 18.23 7.55 -11.80
C SER A 257 17.26 8.01 -12.89
N ARG A 258 17.63 9.06 -13.62
CA ARG A 258 16.86 9.57 -14.77
C ARG A 258 16.58 8.49 -15.82
N ALA A 259 17.56 7.65 -16.12
CA ALA A 259 17.42 6.55 -17.07
C ALA A 259 16.43 5.49 -16.59
N HIS A 260 16.51 5.12 -15.29
CA HIS A 260 15.59 4.20 -14.66
C HIS A 260 14.14 4.73 -14.69
N MET A 261 13.96 5.99 -14.29
CA MET A 261 12.64 6.62 -14.26
C MET A 261 12.04 6.78 -15.67
N THR A 262 12.86 7.09 -16.67
CA THR A 262 12.42 7.17 -18.07
C THR A 262 11.86 5.84 -18.54
N ARG A 263 12.59 4.76 -18.29
CA ARG A 263 12.18 3.40 -18.65
C ARG A 263 10.89 3.01 -17.94
N PHE A 264 10.86 3.20 -16.63
CA PHE A 264 9.68 2.90 -15.80
C PHE A 264 8.44 3.65 -16.30
N CYS A 265 8.53 4.98 -16.52
CA CYS A 265 7.40 5.77 -17.00
C CYS A 265 6.90 5.32 -18.37
N CYS A 266 7.79 4.90 -19.26
CA CYS A 266 7.42 4.35 -20.57
C CYS A 266 6.66 3.03 -20.45
N GLU A 267 7.19 2.09 -19.67
CA GLU A 267 6.56 0.78 -19.41
C GLU A 267 5.22 0.95 -18.68
N TYR A 268 5.14 1.90 -17.76
CA TYR A 268 3.91 2.20 -17.01
C TYR A 268 2.82 2.83 -17.88
N GLY A 269 3.18 3.70 -18.81
CA GLY A 269 2.26 4.25 -19.81
C GLY A 269 1.65 3.15 -20.67
N ASP A 270 2.44 2.19 -21.13
CA ASP A 270 1.96 1.02 -21.86
C ASP A 270 1.01 0.17 -21.01
N TYR A 271 1.34 -0.07 -19.75
CA TYR A 271 0.49 -0.79 -18.80
C TYR A 271 -0.87 -0.11 -18.60
N LEU A 272 -0.91 1.21 -18.34
CA LEU A 272 -2.16 1.98 -18.22
C LEU A 272 -3.00 1.93 -19.50
N SER A 273 -2.36 1.98 -20.66
CA SER A 273 -3.05 1.87 -21.95
C SER A 273 -3.71 0.50 -22.13
N GLN A 274 -3.05 -0.57 -21.68
CA GLN A 274 -3.59 -1.93 -21.71
C GLN A 274 -4.76 -2.10 -20.74
N LEU A 275 -4.66 -1.56 -19.52
CA LEU A 275 -5.75 -1.57 -18.54
C LEU A 275 -7.02 -0.97 -19.14
N ARG A 276 -6.93 0.23 -19.73
CA ARG A 276 -8.07 0.91 -20.33
C ARG A 276 -8.72 0.10 -21.45
N LYS A 277 -7.93 -0.58 -22.27
CA LYS A 277 -8.45 -1.45 -23.35
C LYS A 277 -9.19 -2.67 -22.78
N ASN A 278 -8.72 -3.25 -21.68
CA ASN A 278 -9.33 -4.40 -21.05
C ASN A 278 -10.66 -4.03 -20.38
N VAL A 279 -10.70 -2.91 -19.67
CA VAL A 279 -11.96 -2.38 -19.08
C VAL A 279 -12.99 -2.09 -20.16
N SER A 280 -12.60 -1.44 -21.27
CA SER A 280 -13.50 -1.16 -22.39
C SER A 280 -14.05 -2.43 -23.06
N ARG A 281 -13.29 -3.51 -23.14
CA ARG A 281 -13.74 -4.80 -23.70
C ARG A 281 -14.67 -5.54 -22.74
N GLY A 282 -14.47 -5.44 -21.42
CA GLY A 282 -15.37 -6.03 -20.43
C GLY A 282 -16.76 -5.41 -20.40
N VAL A 283 -16.87 -4.12 -20.75
CA VAL A 283 -18.16 -3.41 -20.82
C VAL A 283 -18.96 -3.71 -22.11
N ILE A 284 -18.28 -4.12 -23.19
CA ILE A 284 -18.94 -4.44 -24.48
C ILE A 284 -19.43 -5.90 -24.52
N GLY A 285 -18.98 -6.73 -23.58
CA GLY A 285 -19.31 -8.17 -23.49
C GLY A 285 -20.47 -8.50 -22.54
N MET A 286 -21.14 -7.52 -21.94
CA MET A 286 -22.41 -7.64 -21.24
C MET A 286 -23.52 -7.05 -22.11
#